data_81d103d84f67ea314fe7154e57fc1be2
#
_entry.id   81d103d84f67ea314fe7154e57fc1be2
#
_cell.length_a   1.000
_cell.length_b   1.000
_cell.length_c   1.000
_cell.angle_alpha   90.00
_cell.angle_beta   90.00
_cell.angle_gamma   90.00
#
_symmetry.space_group_name_H-M   'P 1'
#
loop_
_entity.id
_entity.type
_entity.pdbx_description
1 polymer ?
#
loop_
_entity_poly.entity_id
_entity_poly.type
_entity_poly.pdbx_seq_one_letter_code
_entity_poly.pdbx_strand_id
1 'polypeptide(L)'
;MKEKASVWEKVDSKAVYWFVSLMAVVGIVPFYVHNQFITGPLVNAALIIGVVTLGTGPAVAIGLVPSVVALSSGLLPATLAPMIPFIMISNAILVLVFAGLRKINFWTGVGTAALIKYLFLYITSSVAVGLITQQPIAAKASAIMMSWPQLATALVGGAIAWGVLRVWDYKSR
;
A
#
# COMPACT_ATOMS: atom_id res chain seq x y z
N MET A 1 16.90 36.58 -24.96
CA MET A 1 15.88 36.24 -23.92
C MET A 1 15.62 34.74 -24.01
N LYS A 2 16.12 33.94 -23.07
CA LYS A 2 15.81 32.51 -23.03
C LYS A 2 14.39 32.34 -22.48
N GLU A 3 13.49 31.87 -23.33
CA GLU A 3 12.12 31.50 -23.00
C GLU A 3 12.13 30.49 -21.84
N LYS A 4 11.54 30.86 -20.71
CA LYS A 4 11.31 29.93 -19.61
C LYS A 4 10.28 28.93 -20.12
N ALA A 5 10.73 27.77 -20.58
CA ALA A 5 9.85 26.63 -20.83
C ALA A 5 9.01 26.42 -19.58
N SER A 6 7.69 26.47 -19.72
CA SER A 6 6.78 26.34 -18.59
C SER A 6 6.97 24.95 -17.96
N VAL A 7 7.01 24.91 -16.64
CA VAL A 7 7.14 23.66 -15.84
C VAL A 7 6.06 22.62 -16.19
N TRP A 8 4.98 23.07 -16.85
CA TRP A 8 3.83 22.24 -17.26
C TRP A 8 4.03 21.48 -18.57
N GLU A 9 5.10 21.75 -19.33
CA GLU A 9 5.27 21.25 -20.71
C GLU A 9 5.78 19.80 -20.81
N LYS A 10 6.01 19.09 -19.68
CA LYS A 10 6.50 17.68 -19.65
C LYS A 10 5.84 16.80 -18.60
N VAL A 11 4.54 16.93 -18.38
CA VAL A 11 3.83 15.92 -17.60
C VAL A 11 3.62 14.71 -18.50
N ASP A 12 4.33 13.60 -18.21
CA ASP A 12 4.14 12.35 -18.95
C ASP A 12 2.68 11.85 -18.74
N SER A 13 1.90 11.86 -19.80
CA SER A 13 0.51 11.43 -19.80
C SER A 13 0.34 10.00 -19.28
N LYS A 14 1.34 9.12 -19.51
CA LYS A 14 1.35 7.76 -18.98
C LYS A 14 1.49 7.76 -17.45
N ALA A 15 2.35 8.62 -16.91
CA ALA A 15 2.51 8.75 -15.46
C ALA A 15 1.22 9.26 -14.80
N VAL A 16 0.55 10.26 -15.39
CA VAL A 16 -0.75 10.75 -14.92
C VAL A 16 -1.80 9.63 -14.93
N TYR A 17 -1.89 8.89 -16.04
CA TYR A 17 -2.82 7.76 -16.15
C TYR A 17 -2.59 6.73 -15.03
N TRP A 18 -1.35 6.30 -14.81
CA TRP A 18 -1.02 5.36 -13.75
C TRP A 18 -1.34 5.92 -12.38
N PHE A 19 -0.98 7.18 -12.10
CA PHE A 19 -1.23 7.79 -10.81
C PHE A 19 -2.73 7.84 -10.49
N VAL A 20 -3.55 8.34 -11.43
CA VAL A 20 -5.01 8.44 -11.27
C VAL A 20 -5.63 7.05 -11.12
N SER A 21 -5.23 6.08 -11.94
CA SER A 21 -5.75 4.71 -11.87
C SER A 21 -5.42 4.03 -10.54
N LEU A 22 -4.18 4.15 -10.06
CA LEU A 22 -3.78 3.56 -8.79
C LEU A 22 -4.42 4.28 -7.60
N MET A 23 -4.55 5.61 -7.65
CA MET A 23 -5.31 6.38 -6.65
C MET A 23 -6.78 5.97 -6.60
N ALA A 24 -7.40 5.73 -7.76
CA ALA A 24 -8.78 5.24 -7.82
C ALA A 24 -8.89 3.84 -7.16
N VAL A 25 -7.96 2.94 -7.42
CA VAL A 25 -7.95 1.61 -6.78
C VAL A 25 -7.87 1.75 -5.26
N VAL A 26 -6.90 2.50 -4.72
CA VAL A 26 -6.70 2.60 -3.27
C VAL A 26 -7.76 3.44 -2.55
N GLY A 27 -8.48 4.29 -3.27
CA GLY A 27 -9.60 5.09 -2.74
C GLY A 27 -10.95 4.39 -2.86
N ILE A 28 -11.25 3.81 -4.02
CA ILE A 28 -12.58 3.24 -4.30
C ILE A 28 -12.73 1.85 -3.69
N VAL A 29 -11.72 0.98 -3.83
CA VAL A 29 -11.84 -0.42 -3.38
C VAL A 29 -12.10 -0.52 -1.88
N PRO A 30 -11.34 0.13 -0.98
CA PRO A 30 -11.61 0.07 0.46
C PRO A 30 -12.95 0.69 0.86
N PHE A 31 -13.48 1.61 0.03
CA PHE A 31 -14.75 2.26 0.30
C PHE A 31 -15.95 1.33 0.08
N TYR A 32 -15.91 0.50 -0.95
CA TYR A 32 -17.03 -0.38 -1.30
C TYR A 32 -16.84 -1.84 -0.85
N VAL A 33 -15.59 -2.28 -0.69
CA VAL A 33 -15.28 -3.68 -0.37
C VAL A 33 -14.79 -3.79 1.08
N HIS A 34 -15.67 -4.19 1.98
CA HIS A 34 -15.39 -4.32 3.42
C HIS A 34 -14.78 -5.68 3.79
N ASN A 35 -13.88 -6.20 2.95
CA ASN A 35 -13.17 -7.45 3.19
C ASN A 35 -11.66 -7.24 3.01
N GLN A 36 -10.93 -7.37 4.13
CA GLN A 36 -9.47 -7.17 4.15
C GLN A 36 -8.73 -8.13 3.21
N PHE A 37 -9.21 -9.36 3.02
CA PHE A 37 -8.57 -10.33 2.13
C PHE A 37 -8.76 -10.04 0.64
N ILE A 38 -9.66 -9.15 0.28
CA ILE A 38 -9.82 -8.63 -1.09
C ILE A 38 -9.13 -7.27 -1.21
N THR A 39 -9.43 -6.37 -0.31
CA THR A 39 -8.93 -4.99 -0.33
C THR A 39 -7.42 -4.92 -0.12
N GLY A 40 -6.89 -5.70 0.83
CA GLY A 40 -5.47 -5.71 1.15
C GLY A 40 -4.57 -6.09 -0.03
N PRO A 41 -4.83 -7.21 -0.75
CA PRO A 41 -4.08 -7.55 -1.96
C PRO A 41 -4.13 -6.47 -3.04
N LEU A 42 -5.29 -5.88 -3.30
CA LEU A 42 -5.44 -4.85 -4.33
C LEU A 42 -4.67 -3.57 -3.98
N VAL A 43 -4.74 -3.13 -2.72
CA VAL A 43 -3.95 -2.00 -2.23
C VAL A 43 -2.45 -2.29 -2.33
N ASN A 44 -1.98 -3.44 -1.84
CA ASN A 44 -0.57 -3.80 -1.91
C ASN A 44 -0.09 -3.93 -3.36
N ALA A 45 -0.90 -4.48 -4.26
CA ALA A 45 -0.60 -4.54 -5.69
C ALA A 45 -0.45 -3.13 -6.28
N ALA A 46 -1.37 -2.20 -5.97
CA ALA A 46 -1.31 -0.82 -6.44
C ALA A 46 -0.01 -0.13 -5.98
N LEU A 47 0.43 -0.35 -4.74
CA LEU A 47 1.69 0.21 -4.24
C LEU A 47 2.91 -0.34 -5.00
N ILE A 48 2.97 -1.65 -5.23
CA ILE A 48 4.07 -2.31 -5.95
C ILE A 48 4.10 -1.86 -7.42
N ILE A 49 2.94 -1.80 -8.10
CA ILE A 49 2.81 -1.26 -9.45
C ILE A 49 3.25 0.20 -9.48
N GLY A 50 2.82 1.01 -8.51
CA GLY A 50 3.22 2.41 -8.38
C GLY A 50 4.73 2.60 -8.30
N VAL A 51 5.44 1.75 -7.54
CA VAL A 51 6.92 1.78 -7.50
C VAL A 51 7.54 1.54 -8.87
N VAL A 52 6.97 0.62 -9.65
CA VAL A 52 7.53 0.24 -10.97
C VAL A 52 7.24 1.28 -12.03
N THR A 53 6.03 1.85 -12.02
CA THR A 53 5.53 2.75 -13.08
C THR A 53 5.77 4.22 -12.80
N LEU A 54 5.70 4.65 -11.53
CA LEU A 54 5.77 6.05 -11.11
C LEU A 54 7.03 6.38 -10.30
N GLY A 55 7.67 5.34 -9.74
CA GLY A 55 8.77 5.53 -8.80
C GLY A 55 8.33 5.60 -7.34
N THR A 56 9.32 5.72 -6.46
CA THR A 56 9.13 5.55 -5.00
C THR A 56 8.30 6.67 -4.37
N GLY A 57 8.55 7.92 -4.73
CA GLY A 57 7.86 9.08 -4.12
C GLY A 57 6.34 9.05 -4.30
N PRO A 58 5.83 9.01 -5.56
CA PRO A 58 4.40 8.90 -5.83
C PRO A 58 3.78 7.63 -5.20
N ALA A 59 4.48 6.50 -5.20
CA ALA A 59 3.99 5.26 -4.60
C ALA A 59 3.81 5.38 -3.07
N VAL A 60 4.71 6.09 -2.37
CA VAL A 60 4.54 6.40 -0.95
C VAL A 60 3.30 7.27 -0.75
N ALA A 61 3.13 8.32 -1.55
CA ALA A 61 1.93 9.19 -1.45
C ALA A 61 0.63 8.40 -1.64
N ILE A 62 0.57 7.50 -2.63
CA ILE A 62 -0.56 6.59 -2.83
C ILE A 62 -0.78 5.71 -1.59
N GLY A 63 0.28 5.25 -0.92
CA GLY A 63 0.22 4.39 0.25
C GLY A 63 -0.36 5.03 1.52
N LEU A 64 -0.45 6.36 1.58
CA LEU A 64 -1.03 7.07 2.71
C LEU A 64 -2.58 7.08 2.67
N VAL A 65 -3.18 6.93 1.50
CA VAL A 65 -4.63 7.09 1.29
C VAL A 65 -5.47 5.92 1.84
N PRO A 66 -5.11 4.64 1.60
CA PRO A 66 -6.02 3.50 1.87
C PRO A 66 -6.46 3.39 3.33
N SER A 67 -5.59 3.74 4.29
CA SER A 67 -5.91 3.63 5.73
C SER A 67 -6.95 4.64 6.17
N VAL A 68 -6.90 5.87 5.62
CA VAL A 68 -7.90 6.90 5.90
C VAL A 68 -9.25 6.52 5.28
N VAL A 69 -9.23 6.04 4.04
CA VAL A 69 -10.44 5.56 3.37
C VAL A 69 -11.03 4.36 4.10
N ALA A 70 -10.20 3.41 4.54
CA ALA A 70 -10.66 2.23 5.29
C ALA A 70 -11.35 2.62 6.62
N LEU A 71 -10.88 3.66 7.30
CA LEU A 71 -11.56 4.19 8.48
C LEU A 71 -12.88 4.84 8.13
N SER A 72 -12.90 5.73 7.15
CA SER A 72 -14.11 6.48 6.76
C SER A 72 -15.21 5.59 6.18
N SER A 73 -14.84 4.46 5.58
CA SER A 73 -15.79 3.48 5.03
C SER A 73 -16.24 2.41 6.05
N GLY A 74 -15.63 2.35 7.23
CA GLY A 74 -15.92 1.32 8.24
C GLY A 74 -15.22 -0.04 8.01
N LEU A 75 -14.37 -0.17 6.99
CA LEU A 75 -13.52 -1.35 6.80
C LEU A 75 -12.53 -1.49 7.98
N LEU A 76 -11.96 -0.37 8.43
CA LEU A 76 -11.19 -0.30 9.67
C LEU A 76 -12.12 0.17 10.80
N PRO A 77 -12.34 -0.63 11.85
CA PRO A 77 -13.16 -0.22 12.99
C PRO A 77 -12.66 1.09 13.62
N ALA A 78 -13.56 1.98 14.03
CA ALA A 78 -13.23 3.28 14.62
C ALA A 78 -12.32 3.16 15.86
N THR A 79 -12.45 2.08 16.62
CA THR A 79 -11.57 1.76 17.76
C THR A 79 -10.09 1.55 17.36
N LEU A 80 -9.83 1.30 16.09
CA LEU A 80 -8.48 1.15 15.53
C LEU A 80 -7.99 2.42 14.79
N ALA A 81 -8.72 3.54 14.89
CA ALA A 81 -8.26 4.82 14.32
C ALA A 81 -6.83 5.22 14.74
N PRO A 82 -6.38 4.98 16.00
CA PRO A 82 -5.00 5.23 16.40
C PRO A 82 -3.95 4.42 15.63
N MET A 83 -4.35 3.34 14.94
CA MET A 83 -3.45 2.54 14.12
C MET A 83 -3.18 3.13 12.73
N ILE A 84 -3.93 4.16 12.29
CA ILE A 84 -3.78 4.77 10.96
C ILE A 84 -2.33 5.20 10.67
N PRO A 85 -1.65 5.96 11.53
CA PRO A 85 -0.25 6.36 11.26
C PRO A 85 0.67 5.15 11.07
N PHE A 86 0.47 4.09 11.86
CA PHE A 86 1.28 2.87 11.73
C PHE A 86 1.00 2.12 10.44
N ILE A 87 -0.27 2.08 9.99
CA ILE A 87 -0.63 1.49 8.70
C ILE A 87 -0.02 2.30 7.54
N MET A 88 -0.05 3.62 7.61
CA MET A 88 0.58 4.51 6.63
C MET A 88 2.09 4.26 6.56
N ILE A 89 2.76 4.22 7.71
CA ILE A 89 4.20 3.92 7.78
C ILE A 89 4.49 2.52 7.23
N SER A 90 3.67 1.52 7.54
CA SER A 90 3.83 0.16 7.03
C SER A 90 3.72 0.09 5.51
N ASN A 91 2.82 0.87 4.90
CA ASN A 91 2.69 0.99 3.45
C ASN A 91 3.93 1.66 2.84
N ALA A 92 4.45 2.72 3.49
CA ALA A 92 5.70 3.34 3.08
C ALA A 92 6.89 2.37 3.19
N ILE A 93 6.96 1.56 4.24
CA ILE A 93 7.97 0.50 4.41
C ILE A 93 7.89 -0.51 3.25
N LEU A 94 6.69 -0.99 2.90
CA LEU A 94 6.50 -1.89 1.76
C LEU A 94 7.08 -1.28 0.48
N VAL A 95 6.75 -0.02 0.21
CA VAL A 95 7.20 0.72 -0.97
C VAL A 95 8.72 0.87 -0.99
N LEU A 96 9.32 1.33 0.11
CA LEU A 96 10.76 1.62 0.20
C LEU A 96 11.59 0.34 0.10
N VAL A 97 11.22 -0.71 0.84
CA VAL A 97 11.94 -1.99 0.83
C VAL A 97 11.82 -2.66 -0.54
N PHE A 98 10.61 -2.69 -1.13
CA PHE A 98 10.43 -3.22 -2.48
C PHE A 98 11.23 -2.42 -3.50
N ALA A 99 11.22 -1.09 -3.46
CA ALA A 99 11.97 -0.23 -4.38
C ALA A 99 13.48 -0.51 -4.33
N GLY A 100 14.03 -0.74 -3.16
CA GLY A 100 15.45 -1.07 -2.96
C GLY A 100 15.82 -2.45 -3.50
N LEU A 101 15.01 -3.46 -3.21
CA LEU A 101 15.34 -4.85 -3.47
C LEU A 101 14.87 -5.38 -4.84
N ARG A 102 13.86 -4.76 -5.47
CA ARG A 102 13.37 -5.19 -6.79
C ARG A 102 14.42 -5.22 -7.88
N LYS A 103 15.49 -4.43 -7.71
CA LYS A 103 16.64 -4.40 -8.64
C LYS A 103 17.45 -5.71 -8.62
N ILE A 104 17.44 -6.44 -7.50
CA ILE A 104 18.09 -7.73 -7.36
C ILE A 104 17.17 -8.81 -7.95
N ASN A 105 15.95 -8.89 -7.43
CA ASN A 105 14.90 -9.80 -7.91
C ASN A 105 13.54 -9.30 -7.46
N PHE A 106 12.53 -9.36 -8.34
CA PHE A 106 11.16 -8.93 -8.03
C PHE A 106 10.59 -9.65 -6.80
N TRP A 107 10.70 -10.99 -6.77
CA TRP A 107 10.11 -11.79 -5.69
C TRP A 107 10.85 -11.65 -4.36
N THR A 108 12.17 -11.48 -4.40
CA THR A 108 12.95 -11.11 -3.20
C THR A 108 12.47 -9.77 -2.65
N GLY A 109 12.25 -8.79 -3.54
CA GLY A 109 11.69 -7.49 -3.15
C GLY A 109 10.31 -7.62 -2.50
N VAL A 110 9.39 -8.37 -3.12
CA VAL A 110 8.03 -8.61 -2.59
C VAL A 110 8.09 -9.33 -1.25
N GLY A 111 8.81 -10.46 -1.16
CA GLY A 111 8.86 -11.28 0.05
C GLY A 111 9.44 -10.51 1.25
N THR A 112 10.57 -9.83 1.06
CA THR A 112 11.21 -9.05 2.13
C THR A 112 10.36 -7.86 2.54
N ALA A 113 9.77 -7.12 1.57
CA ALA A 113 8.91 -5.99 1.86
C ALA A 113 7.66 -6.41 2.63
N ALA A 114 7.02 -7.50 2.23
CA ALA A 114 5.85 -8.07 2.90
C ALA A 114 6.18 -8.49 4.33
N LEU A 115 7.32 -9.15 4.53
CA LEU A 115 7.77 -9.60 5.85
C LEU A 115 8.04 -8.42 6.79
N ILE A 116 8.80 -7.40 6.33
CA ILE A 116 9.13 -6.24 7.15
C ILE A 116 7.88 -5.42 7.48
N LYS A 117 6.98 -5.21 6.50
CA LYS A 117 5.68 -4.59 6.75
C LYS A 117 4.89 -5.33 7.82
N TYR A 118 4.79 -6.66 7.70
CA TYR A 118 4.09 -7.50 8.67
C TYR A 118 4.70 -7.38 10.07
N LEU A 119 6.01 -7.54 10.20
CA LEU A 119 6.70 -7.45 11.49
C LEU A 119 6.51 -6.07 12.13
N PHE A 120 6.62 -5.00 11.36
CA PHE A 120 6.36 -3.65 11.84
C PHE A 120 4.94 -3.50 12.40
N LEU A 121 3.91 -3.93 11.65
CA LEU A 121 2.53 -3.84 12.12
C LEU A 121 2.25 -4.75 13.31
N TYR A 122 2.80 -5.95 13.33
CA TYR A 122 2.65 -6.89 14.44
C TYR A 122 3.22 -6.33 15.74
N ILE A 123 4.43 -5.79 15.70
CA ILE A 123 5.11 -5.20 16.87
C ILE A 123 4.37 -3.93 17.32
N THR A 124 4.11 -3.00 16.38
CA THR A 124 3.48 -1.72 16.73
C THR A 124 2.05 -1.88 17.19
N SER A 125 1.27 -2.82 16.64
CA SER A 125 -0.10 -3.07 17.11
C SER A 125 -0.12 -3.63 18.52
N SER A 126 0.81 -4.52 18.86
CA SER A 126 0.91 -5.10 20.22
C SER A 126 1.23 -4.04 21.27
N VAL A 127 2.11 -3.10 20.94
CA VAL A 127 2.50 -2.01 21.85
C VAL A 127 1.43 -0.90 21.88
N ALA A 128 1.00 -0.42 20.71
CA ALA A 128 0.09 0.72 20.60
C ALA A 128 -1.28 0.41 21.19
N VAL A 129 -1.81 -0.79 20.94
CA VAL A 129 -3.11 -1.18 21.49
C VAL A 129 -3.07 -1.32 23.02
N GLY A 130 -1.98 -1.88 23.55
CA GLY A 130 -1.78 -1.96 25.01
C GLY A 130 -1.70 -0.61 25.73
N LEU A 131 -1.17 0.42 25.02
CA LEU A 131 -1.01 1.77 25.58
C LEU A 131 -2.23 2.67 25.35
N ILE A 132 -2.94 2.50 24.22
CA ILE A 132 -3.98 3.46 23.78
C ILE A 132 -5.38 2.96 24.12
N THR A 133 -5.61 1.65 24.16
CA THR A 133 -6.94 1.08 24.30
C THR A 133 -7.01 0.10 25.45
N GLN A 134 -7.68 0.49 26.53
CA GLN A 134 -8.04 -0.43 27.62
C GLN A 134 -9.22 -1.35 27.27
N GLN A 135 -9.66 -1.37 26.00
CA GLN A 135 -10.80 -2.17 25.55
C GLN A 135 -10.34 -3.53 25.01
N PRO A 136 -10.67 -4.65 25.65
CA PRO A 136 -10.23 -6.00 25.22
C PRO A 136 -10.64 -6.37 23.79
N ILE A 137 -11.80 -5.87 23.34
CA ILE A 137 -12.33 -6.13 21.99
C ILE A 137 -11.47 -5.47 20.92
N ALA A 138 -11.06 -4.21 21.13
CA ALA A 138 -10.19 -3.48 20.19
C ALA A 138 -8.81 -4.11 20.13
N ALA A 139 -8.26 -4.54 21.26
CA ALA A 139 -7.00 -5.26 21.34
C ALA A 139 -7.02 -6.55 20.50
N LYS A 140 -8.08 -7.35 20.64
CA LYS A 140 -8.26 -8.60 19.91
C LYS A 140 -8.42 -8.36 18.40
N ALA A 141 -9.25 -7.38 18.00
CA ALA A 141 -9.43 -7.01 16.59
C ALA A 141 -8.13 -6.54 15.94
N SER A 142 -7.37 -5.68 16.63
CA SER A 142 -6.07 -5.23 16.16
C SER A 142 -5.08 -6.39 16.00
N ALA A 143 -4.96 -7.25 16.98
CA ALA A 143 -4.08 -8.41 16.95
C ALA A 143 -4.38 -9.32 15.75
N ILE A 144 -5.65 -9.48 15.38
CA ILE A 144 -6.05 -10.29 14.22
C ILE A 144 -5.75 -9.54 12.91
N MET A 145 -6.20 -8.29 12.78
CA MET A 145 -6.10 -7.53 11.52
C MET A 145 -4.66 -7.14 11.17
N MET A 146 -3.80 -6.90 12.17
CA MET A 146 -2.42 -6.44 11.97
C MET A 146 -1.38 -7.58 12.03
N SER A 147 -1.83 -8.84 12.05
CA SER A 147 -0.98 -10.03 12.11
C SER A 147 -0.76 -10.68 10.73
N TRP A 148 -0.74 -12.00 10.67
CA TRP A 148 -0.50 -12.79 9.46
C TRP A 148 -1.34 -12.39 8.20
N PRO A 149 -2.60 -11.85 8.32
CA PRO A 149 -3.30 -11.37 7.13
C PRO A 149 -2.54 -10.29 6.37
N GLN A 150 -1.77 -9.45 7.07
CA GLN A 150 -0.95 -8.41 6.41
C GLN A 150 0.15 -9.02 5.54
N LEU A 151 0.79 -10.09 6.01
CA LEU A 151 1.78 -10.83 5.23
C LEU A 151 1.14 -11.49 4.01
N ALA A 152 0.04 -12.22 4.22
CA ALA A 152 -0.66 -12.93 3.16
C ALA A 152 -1.15 -11.96 2.06
N THR A 153 -1.80 -10.86 2.45
CA THR A 153 -2.32 -9.87 1.50
C THR A 153 -1.22 -9.13 0.74
N ALA A 154 -0.05 -8.91 1.37
CA ALA A 154 1.09 -8.29 0.68
C ALA A 154 1.72 -9.24 -0.34
N LEU A 155 1.85 -10.53 -0.03
CA LEU A 155 2.36 -11.55 -0.96
C LEU A 155 1.41 -11.75 -2.16
N VAL A 156 0.11 -11.88 -1.90
CA VAL A 156 -0.91 -11.96 -2.97
C VAL A 156 -0.93 -10.69 -3.81
N GLY A 157 -0.81 -9.52 -3.18
CA GLY A 157 -0.66 -8.24 -3.88
C GLY A 157 0.56 -8.20 -4.79
N GLY A 158 1.69 -8.77 -4.35
CA GLY A 158 2.88 -8.94 -5.18
C GLY A 158 2.63 -9.81 -6.41
N ALA A 159 1.88 -10.91 -6.26
CA ALA A 159 1.53 -11.80 -7.37
C ALA A 159 0.61 -11.08 -8.39
N ILE A 160 -0.39 -10.34 -7.91
CA ILE A 160 -1.26 -9.53 -8.77
C ILE A 160 -0.44 -8.47 -9.52
N ALA A 161 0.44 -7.75 -8.82
CA ALA A 161 1.30 -6.74 -9.41
C ALA A 161 2.20 -7.33 -10.50
N TRP A 162 2.80 -8.49 -10.25
CA TRP A 162 3.62 -9.19 -11.23
C TRP A 162 2.83 -9.55 -12.49
N GLY A 163 1.61 -10.08 -12.33
CA GLY A 163 0.72 -10.40 -13.45
C GLY A 163 0.37 -9.17 -14.29
N VAL A 164 -0.05 -8.08 -13.64
CA VAL A 164 -0.39 -6.81 -14.32
C VAL A 164 0.80 -6.24 -15.08
N LEU A 165 1.98 -6.20 -14.45
CA LEU A 165 3.20 -5.66 -15.08
C LEU A 165 3.67 -6.52 -16.27
N ARG A 166 3.53 -7.85 -16.20
CA ARG A 166 3.82 -8.75 -17.33
C ARG A 166 2.91 -8.51 -18.53
N VAL A 167 1.60 -8.36 -18.29
CA VAL A 167 0.65 -8.07 -19.36
C VAL A 167 0.92 -6.70 -19.98
N TRP A 168 1.29 -5.72 -19.16
CA TRP A 168 1.63 -4.38 -19.63
C TRP A 168 2.89 -4.36 -20.50
N ASP A 169 3.97 -5.02 -20.06
CA ASP A 169 5.23 -5.10 -20.83
C ASP A 169 5.03 -5.82 -22.18
N TYR A 170 4.17 -6.86 -22.21
CA TYR A 170 3.79 -7.54 -23.46
C TYR A 170 3.08 -6.62 -24.47
N LYS A 171 2.18 -5.72 -23.98
CA LYS A 171 1.44 -4.80 -24.82
C LYS A 171 2.24 -3.57 -25.27
N SER A 172 3.33 -3.24 -24.59
CA SER A 172 4.15 -2.07 -24.89
C SER A 172 5.30 -2.37 -25.86
N ARG A 173 5.52 -3.64 -26.21
CA ARG A 173 6.45 -4.12 -27.24
C ARG A 173 5.73 -4.29 -28.56
#